data_cd5302098a51cd1dc4b5a7cf0ade8342
#
_entry.id   cd5302098a51cd1dc4b5a7cf0ade8342
#
_cell.length_a   1.000
_cell.length_b   1.000
_cell.length_c   1.000
_cell.angle_alpha   90.00
_cell.angle_beta   90.00
_cell.angle_gamma   90.00
#
_symmetry.space_group_name_H-M   'P 1'
#
loop_
_entity.id
_entity.type
_entity.pdbx_description
1 polymer ?
#
loop_
_entity_poly.entity_id
_entity_poly.type
_entity_poly.pdbx_seq_one_letter_code
_entity_poly.pdbx_strand_id
1 'polypeptide(L)'
;ADDPALDALMMNPQDSRERFAALVTAPANTRFAQVIVNRVWKRLIGAGFVEPAHDWEGHAPSHPELLAWLARDFVAHGYDLRQLARRILTSEIYQRSPIGKNLAAGPEQRFFAAPEPRRLTGEQVVDTLFAVSGQPINVEEITHDADGKRPADSFISLGQPRRAWM
;
A
#
# COMPACT_ATOMS: atom_id res chain seq x y z
N ALA A 1 27.76 -0.41 2.56
CA ALA A 1 27.99 0.07 3.92
C ALA A 1 27.44 -0.99 4.86
N ASP A 2 28.33 -1.60 5.62
CA ASP A 2 27.97 -2.62 6.61
C ASP A 2 27.15 -1.91 7.70
N ASP A 3 26.00 -2.49 8.02
CA ASP A 3 25.15 -2.02 9.11
C ASP A 3 25.52 -2.81 10.37
N PRO A 4 26.19 -2.18 11.37
CA PRO A 4 26.65 -2.89 12.56
C PRO A 4 25.49 -3.47 13.40
N ALA A 5 24.28 -2.92 13.29
CA ALA A 5 23.11 -3.49 13.95
C ALA A 5 22.66 -4.79 13.27
N LEU A 6 22.78 -4.87 11.95
CA LEU A 6 22.49 -6.08 11.19
C LEU A 6 23.52 -7.18 11.49
N ASP A 7 24.80 -6.81 11.57
CA ASP A 7 25.88 -7.75 11.92
C ASP A 7 25.68 -8.31 13.32
N ALA A 8 25.30 -7.48 14.30
CA ALA A 8 25.01 -7.93 15.66
C ALA A 8 23.83 -8.92 15.71
N LEU A 9 22.77 -8.69 14.95
CA LEU A 9 21.63 -9.60 14.82
C LEU A 9 22.01 -10.90 14.11
N MET A 10 22.92 -10.86 13.15
CA MET A 10 23.41 -12.05 12.45
C MET A 10 24.34 -12.89 13.32
N MET A 11 25.09 -12.28 14.24
CA MET A 11 26.01 -12.96 15.14
C MET A 11 25.32 -13.61 16.35
N ASN A 12 24.08 -13.21 16.68
CA ASN A 12 23.33 -13.78 17.80
C ASN A 12 22.08 -14.55 17.29
N PRO A 13 22.17 -15.88 17.11
CA PRO A 13 21.14 -16.66 16.42
C PRO A 13 19.92 -17.02 17.31
N GLN A 14 19.52 -16.19 18.26
CA GLN A 14 18.45 -16.55 19.19
C GLN A 14 17.08 -16.70 18.52
N ASP A 15 16.77 -15.93 17.44
CA ASP A 15 15.56 -16.15 16.65
C ASP A 15 15.85 -15.99 15.14
N SER A 16 15.66 -17.07 14.40
CA SER A 16 15.83 -17.07 12.94
C SER A 16 14.84 -16.16 12.21
N ARG A 17 13.67 -15.88 12.81
CA ARG A 17 12.66 -14.98 12.25
C ARG A 17 13.07 -13.53 12.38
N GLU A 18 13.67 -13.15 13.51
CA GLU A 18 14.23 -11.80 13.72
C GLU A 18 15.35 -11.51 12.73
N ARG A 19 16.26 -12.48 12.55
CA ARG A 19 17.33 -12.38 11.53
C ARG A 19 16.77 -12.21 10.13
N PHE A 20 15.79 -13.01 9.76
CA PHE A 20 15.14 -12.91 8.45
C PHE A 20 14.44 -11.55 8.29
N ALA A 21 13.71 -11.11 9.31
CA ALA A 21 13.05 -9.80 9.29
C ALA A 21 14.08 -8.67 9.11
N ALA A 22 15.18 -8.70 9.87
CA ALA A 22 16.25 -7.71 9.76
C ALA A 22 16.89 -7.69 8.36
N LEU A 23 17.15 -8.85 7.76
CA LEU A 23 17.67 -8.94 6.40
C LEU A 23 16.71 -8.39 5.36
N VAL A 24 15.43 -8.71 5.48
CA VAL A 24 14.41 -8.24 4.53
C VAL A 24 14.21 -6.73 4.61
N THR A 25 14.21 -6.18 5.84
CA THR A 25 13.94 -4.75 6.08
C THR A 25 15.20 -3.88 6.13
N ALA A 26 16.38 -4.47 5.95
CA ALA A 26 17.64 -3.72 5.96
C ALA A 26 17.63 -2.59 4.91
N PRO A 27 18.14 -1.40 5.23
CA PRO A 27 18.23 -0.29 4.27
C PRO A 27 19.01 -0.62 3.00
N ALA A 28 19.96 -1.56 3.09
CA ALA A 28 20.69 -2.08 1.95
C ALA A 28 19.82 -2.95 1.01
N ASN A 29 18.70 -3.47 1.50
CA ASN A 29 17.74 -4.20 0.67
C ASN A 29 16.82 -3.23 -0.09
N THR A 30 17.32 -2.69 -1.18
CA THR A 30 16.55 -1.76 -2.03
C THR A 30 15.26 -2.38 -2.58
N ARG A 31 15.22 -3.70 -2.75
CA ARG A 31 14.05 -4.42 -3.28
C ARG A 31 12.84 -4.28 -2.37
N PHE A 32 13.03 -4.38 -1.06
CA PHE A 32 11.94 -4.22 -0.09
C PHE A 32 11.25 -2.87 -0.24
N ALA A 33 12.03 -1.78 -0.22
CA ALA A 33 11.50 -0.43 -0.39
C ALA A 33 10.81 -0.23 -1.74
N GLN A 34 11.41 -0.72 -2.83
CA GLN A 34 10.84 -0.63 -4.18
C GLN A 34 9.50 -1.36 -4.30
N VAL A 35 9.38 -2.56 -3.70
CA VAL A 35 8.11 -3.32 -3.73
C VAL A 35 7.01 -2.58 -2.98
N ILE A 36 7.31 -2.03 -1.81
CA ILE A 36 6.33 -1.24 -1.04
C ILE A 36 5.90 0.00 -1.84
N VAL A 37 6.86 0.76 -2.35
CA VAL A 37 6.58 1.95 -3.17
C VAL A 37 5.73 1.60 -4.39
N ASN A 38 6.05 0.53 -5.10
CA ASN A 38 5.28 0.08 -6.26
C ASN A 38 3.82 -0.25 -5.90
N ARG A 39 3.60 -0.91 -4.76
CA ARG A 39 2.25 -1.25 -4.29
C ARG A 39 1.46 -0.01 -3.90
N VAL A 40 2.07 0.92 -3.17
CA VAL A 40 1.43 2.19 -2.79
C VAL A 40 1.12 3.03 -4.03
N TRP A 41 2.08 3.16 -4.94
CA TRP A 41 1.90 3.85 -6.22
C TRP A 41 0.74 3.25 -7.02
N LYS A 42 0.73 1.92 -7.22
CA LYS A 42 -0.38 1.24 -7.90
C LYS A 42 -1.72 1.51 -7.23
N ARG A 43 -1.75 1.49 -5.90
CA ARG A 43 -3.00 1.75 -5.15
C ARG A 43 -3.51 3.17 -5.36
N LEU A 44 -2.64 4.16 -5.51
CA LEU A 44 -3.03 5.56 -5.65
C LEU A 44 -3.24 5.98 -7.11
N ILE A 45 -2.37 5.56 -8.01
CA ILE A 45 -2.38 5.95 -9.43
C ILE A 45 -3.21 4.99 -10.29
N GLY A 46 -3.33 3.71 -9.89
CA GLY A 46 -4.07 2.67 -10.63
C GLY A 46 -3.19 1.61 -11.26
N ALA A 47 -1.99 1.96 -11.71
CA ALA A 47 -1.01 1.03 -12.28
C ALA A 47 0.34 1.15 -11.60
N GLY A 48 1.07 0.05 -11.43
CA GLY A 48 2.40 0.02 -10.85
C GLY A 48 3.51 0.33 -11.87
N PHE A 49 4.70 0.64 -11.37
CA PHE A 49 5.90 0.67 -12.21
C PHE A 49 6.27 -0.72 -12.73
N VAL A 50 6.03 -1.74 -11.90
CA VAL A 50 6.16 -3.15 -12.23
C VAL A 50 4.79 -3.80 -12.15
N GLU A 51 4.41 -4.53 -13.18
CA GLU A 51 3.18 -5.30 -13.25
C GLU A 51 3.45 -6.71 -13.79
N PRO A 52 2.86 -7.71 -13.13
CA PRO A 52 2.00 -7.64 -11.94
C PRO A 52 2.77 -7.25 -10.68
N ALA A 53 2.15 -6.46 -9.78
CA ALA A 53 2.85 -5.89 -8.62
C ALA A 53 3.33 -6.92 -7.58
N HIS A 54 2.86 -8.16 -7.67
CA HIS A 54 3.25 -9.28 -6.81
C HIS A 54 4.32 -10.17 -7.42
N ASP A 55 4.56 -10.04 -8.72
CA ASP A 55 5.56 -10.81 -9.44
C ASP A 55 6.54 -9.86 -10.14
N TRP A 56 7.79 -9.93 -9.71
CA TRP A 56 8.87 -9.08 -10.23
C TRP A 56 9.89 -9.87 -11.03
N GLU A 57 9.70 -11.18 -11.14
CA GLU A 57 10.61 -12.02 -11.89
C GLU A 57 10.44 -11.76 -13.39
N GLY A 58 11.53 -11.39 -14.05
CA GLY A 58 11.51 -11.07 -15.47
C GLY A 58 10.81 -9.76 -15.87
N HIS A 59 10.29 -8.97 -14.89
CA HIS A 59 9.58 -7.73 -15.16
C HIS A 59 10.42 -6.51 -14.77
N ALA A 60 10.83 -5.72 -15.77
CA ALA A 60 11.54 -4.46 -15.55
C ALA A 60 10.55 -3.34 -15.18
N PRO A 61 10.93 -2.41 -14.29
CA PRO A 61 10.12 -1.24 -14.00
C PRO A 61 9.98 -0.33 -15.23
N SER A 62 8.79 0.19 -15.49
CA SER A 62 8.57 1.16 -16.57
C SER A 62 9.34 2.48 -16.38
N HIS A 63 9.56 2.88 -15.12
CA HIS A 63 10.28 4.09 -14.74
C HIS A 63 11.26 3.79 -13.61
N PRO A 64 12.41 3.16 -13.92
CA PRO A 64 13.33 2.67 -12.90
C PRO A 64 13.92 3.78 -12.02
N GLU A 65 14.20 4.93 -12.60
CA GLU A 65 14.79 6.06 -11.87
C GLU A 65 13.81 6.68 -10.87
N LEU A 66 12.54 6.85 -11.27
CA LEU A 66 11.51 7.38 -10.39
C LEU A 66 11.21 6.40 -9.25
N LEU A 67 11.12 5.11 -9.55
CA LEU A 67 10.93 4.08 -8.54
C LEU A 67 12.09 4.06 -7.54
N ALA A 68 13.34 4.12 -8.03
CA ALA A 68 14.53 4.15 -7.20
C ALA A 68 14.60 5.43 -6.34
N TRP A 69 14.19 6.57 -6.89
CA TRP A 69 14.13 7.83 -6.15
C TRP A 69 13.10 7.77 -5.03
N LEU A 70 11.87 7.34 -5.31
CA LEU A 70 10.82 7.19 -4.30
C LEU A 70 11.21 6.18 -3.22
N ALA A 71 11.87 5.08 -3.60
CA ALA A 71 12.33 4.08 -2.65
C ALA A 71 13.41 4.64 -1.70
N ARG A 72 14.37 5.41 -2.21
CA ARG A 72 15.37 6.09 -1.38
C ARG A 72 14.75 7.13 -0.45
N ASP A 73 13.80 7.93 -0.96
CA ASP A 73 13.05 8.89 -0.14
C ASP A 73 12.28 8.19 0.99
N PHE A 74 11.64 7.06 0.69
CA PHE A 74 10.91 6.25 1.65
C PHE A 74 11.81 5.70 2.76
N VAL A 75 12.98 5.16 2.41
CA VAL A 75 14.00 4.71 3.38
C VAL A 75 14.52 5.88 4.22
N ALA A 76 14.85 7.02 3.58
CA ALA A 76 15.37 8.19 4.27
C ALA A 76 14.37 8.78 5.31
N HIS A 77 13.07 8.57 5.13
CA HIS A 77 12.03 8.95 6.07
C HIS A 77 11.61 7.80 7.02
N GLY A 78 12.46 6.81 7.23
CA GLY A 78 12.21 5.73 8.18
C GLY A 78 11.03 4.85 7.82
N TYR A 79 10.78 4.61 6.53
CA TYR A 79 9.66 3.81 6.04
C TYR A 79 8.27 4.38 6.41
N ASP A 80 8.15 5.71 6.49
CA ASP A 80 6.88 6.37 6.75
C ASP A 80 5.94 6.33 5.53
N LEU A 81 4.93 5.46 5.61
CA LEU A 81 3.91 5.31 4.57
C LEU A 81 3.05 6.56 4.39
N ARG A 82 2.84 7.36 5.45
CA ARG A 82 2.06 8.61 5.35
C ARG A 82 2.82 9.64 4.55
N GLN A 83 4.13 9.74 4.78
CA GLN A 83 5.01 10.64 4.02
C GLN A 83 5.05 10.22 2.55
N LEU A 84 5.22 8.92 2.26
CA LEU A 84 5.19 8.39 0.90
C LEU A 84 3.84 8.69 0.21
N ALA A 85 2.72 8.40 0.87
CA ALA A 85 1.40 8.69 0.33
C ALA A 85 1.20 10.19 0.09
N ARG A 86 1.58 11.05 1.04
CA ARG A 86 1.52 12.51 0.88
C ARG A 86 2.29 12.96 -0.35
N ARG A 87 3.51 12.47 -0.54
CA ARG A 87 4.34 12.81 -1.70
C ARG A 87 3.68 12.46 -3.02
N ILE A 88 3.04 11.29 -3.10
CA ILE A 88 2.32 10.87 -4.30
C ILE A 88 1.04 11.69 -4.49
N LEU A 89 0.24 11.87 -3.45
CA LEU A 89 -1.04 12.59 -3.50
C LEU A 89 -0.88 14.08 -3.84
N THR A 90 0.24 14.71 -3.45
CA THR A 90 0.54 16.11 -3.77
C THR A 90 1.28 16.29 -5.10
N SER A 91 1.58 15.20 -5.81
CA SER A 91 2.23 15.28 -7.12
C SER A 91 1.27 15.79 -8.20
N GLU A 92 1.81 16.47 -9.21
CA GLU A 92 1.02 16.93 -10.35
C GLU A 92 0.28 15.78 -11.05
N ILE A 93 0.87 14.60 -11.09
CA ILE A 93 0.26 13.42 -11.70
C ILE A 93 -1.05 13.09 -11.00
N TYR A 94 -1.04 13.04 -9.66
CA TYR A 94 -2.24 12.68 -8.90
C TYR A 94 -3.31 13.78 -8.95
N GLN A 95 -2.91 15.04 -9.02
CA GLN A 95 -3.81 16.20 -9.05
C GLN A 95 -4.51 16.40 -10.41
N ARG A 96 -4.10 15.67 -11.44
CA ARG A 96 -4.78 15.71 -12.75
C ARG A 96 -6.08 14.94 -12.72
N SER A 97 -7.05 15.40 -13.52
CA SER A 97 -8.29 14.66 -13.70
C SER A 97 -8.03 13.26 -14.24
N PRO A 98 -8.67 12.22 -13.70
CA PRO A 98 -8.52 10.86 -14.20
C PRO A 98 -8.90 10.78 -15.68
N ILE A 99 -8.01 10.26 -16.49
CA ILE A 99 -8.28 10.02 -17.92
C ILE A 99 -8.67 8.56 -18.04
N GLY A 100 -9.82 8.29 -18.64
CA GLY A 100 -10.25 6.92 -18.91
C GLY A 100 -9.18 6.17 -19.72
N LYS A 101 -8.88 4.93 -19.31
CA LYS A 101 -7.85 4.03 -19.79
C LYS A 101 -6.72 4.76 -20.50
N ASN A 102 -5.59 4.90 -19.82
CA ASN A 102 -4.36 5.26 -20.51
C ASN A 102 -4.29 4.43 -21.78
N LEU A 103 -4.30 5.07 -22.92
CA LEU A 103 -4.11 4.43 -24.22
C LEU A 103 -2.67 3.90 -24.33
N ALA A 104 -2.24 3.20 -23.31
CA ALA A 104 -0.92 2.70 -23.20
C ALA A 104 -0.78 1.48 -24.10
N ALA A 105 -0.01 1.65 -25.09
CA ALA A 105 0.77 0.57 -25.63
C ALA A 105 1.42 -0.18 -24.45
N GLY A 106 1.10 -1.43 -24.24
CA GLY A 106 1.69 -2.41 -23.34
C GLY A 106 2.32 -1.99 -22.00
N PRO A 107 2.64 -2.94 -21.12
CA PRO A 107 3.18 -2.66 -19.79
C PRO A 107 4.55 -1.94 -19.80
N GLU A 108 5.27 -2.01 -20.91
CA GLU A 108 6.59 -1.40 -21.06
C GLU A 108 6.57 0.10 -21.43
N GLN A 109 5.41 0.63 -21.86
CA GLN A 109 5.26 2.01 -22.33
C GLN A 109 4.20 2.76 -21.54
N ARG A 110 4.17 2.59 -20.23
CA ARG A 110 3.23 3.33 -19.37
C ARG A 110 3.68 4.76 -19.18
N PHE A 111 2.89 5.68 -19.69
CA PHE A 111 3.02 7.08 -19.35
C PHE A 111 2.01 7.38 -18.23
N PHE A 112 2.49 7.65 -17.03
CA PHE A 112 1.65 8.09 -15.92
C PHE A 112 1.22 9.54 -16.13
N ALA A 113 0.34 9.78 -17.08
CA ALA A 113 -0.14 11.12 -17.39
C ALA A 113 -1.14 11.64 -16.35
N ALA A 114 -1.94 10.73 -15.77
CA ALA A 114 -2.92 11.02 -14.73
C ALA A 114 -3.28 9.70 -14.00
N PRO A 115 -3.98 9.77 -12.84
CA PRO A 115 -4.51 8.58 -12.18
C PRO A 115 -5.55 7.88 -13.07
N GLU A 116 -5.64 6.56 -12.93
CA GLU A 116 -6.71 5.79 -13.55
C GLU A 116 -8.01 5.94 -12.76
N PRO A 117 -9.17 6.06 -13.44
CA PRO A 117 -10.46 6.05 -12.76
C PRO A 117 -10.66 4.73 -12.02
N ARG A 118 -11.02 4.80 -10.76
CA ARG A 118 -11.29 3.62 -9.94
C ARG A 118 -12.69 3.66 -9.39
N ARG A 119 -13.33 2.50 -9.34
CA ARG A 119 -14.57 2.37 -8.61
C ARG A 119 -14.27 2.28 -7.11
N LEU A 120 -15.09 2.91 -6.31
CA LEU A 120 -15.07 2.71 -4.87
C LEU A 120 -15.47 1.27 -4.54
N THR A 121 -14.90 0.70 -3.49
CA THR A 121 -15.39 -0.57 -2.94
C THR A 121 -16.73 -0.34 -2.24
N GLY A 122 -17.48 -1.43 -1.99
CA GLY A 122 -18.75 -1.32 -1.27
C GLY A 122 -18.58 -0.66 0.11
N GLU A 123 -17.52 -1.01 0.83
CA GLU A 123 -17.20 -0.42 2.13
C GLU A 123 -16.91 1.08 2.00
N GLN A 124 -16.12 1.49 1.01
CA GLN A 124 -15.81 2.91 0.78
C GLN A 124 -17.06 3.72 0.44
N VAL A 125 -18.01 3.14 -0.33
CA VAL A 125 -19.29 3.79 -0.63
C VAL A 125 -20.09 3.98 0.65
N VAL A 126 -20.22 2.95 1.46
CA VAL A 126 -20.94 3.00 2.75
C VAL A 126 -20.29 4.03 3.68
N ASP A 127 -18.97 3.94 3.90
CA ASP A 127 -18.24 4.87 4.75
C ASP A 127 -18.41 6.33 4.28
N THR A 128 -18.38 6.54 2.96
CA THR A 128 -18.58 7.88 2.37
C THR A 128 -19.99 8.40 2.61
N LEU A 129 -21.02 7.56 2.44
CA LEU A 129 -22.40 7.95 2.68
C LEU A 129 -22.63 8.36 4.14
N PHE A 130 -22.12 7.57 5.08
CA PHE A 130 -22.19 7.91 6.50
C PHE A 130 -21.38 9.18 6.83
N ALA A 131 -20.21 9.34 6.27
CA ALA A 131 -19.40 10.54 6.47
C ALA A 131 -20.09 11.81 5.94
N VAL A 132 -20.70 11.74 4.76
CA VAL A 132 -21.42 12.89 4.15
C VAL A 132 -22.72 13.19 4.88
N SER A 133 -23.45 12.15 5.35
CA SER A 133 -24.70 12.34 6.10
C SER A 133 -24.47 12.83 7.54
N GLY A 134 -23.24 12.78 8.04
CA GLY A 134 -22.93 13.09 9.43
C GLY A 134 -23.47 12.07 10.44
N GLN A 135 -24.00 10.94 9.95
CA GLN A 135 -24.53 9.88 10.78
C GLN A 135 -23.40 8.93 11.23
N PRO A 136 -23.37 8.51 12.50
CA PRO A 136 -22.45 7.46 12.92
C PRO A 136 -22.85 6.14 12.26
N ILE A 137 -21.83 5.34 11.89
CA ILE A 137 -22.06 3.97 11.46
C ILE A 137 -22.42 3.17 12.72
N ASN A 138 -23.69 2.96 12.91
CA ASN A 138 -24.23 2.19 14.04
C ASN A 138 -24.82 0.88 13.50
N VAL A 139 -23.96 0.09 12.84
CA VAL A 139 -24.34 -1.19 12.27
C VAL A 139 -23.78 -2.29 13.15
N GLU A 140 -24.65 -3.17 13.59
CA GLU A 140 -24.26 -4.38 14.31
C GLU A 140 -23.54 -5.33 13.35
N GLU A 141 -22.30 -5.70 13.70
CA GLU A 141 -21.55 -6.67 12.92
C GLU A 141 -22.08 -8.09 13.19
N ILE A 142 -22.45 -8.76 12.13
CA ILE A 142 -22.80 -10.18 12.21
C ILE A 142 -21.49 -10.97 12.19
N THR A 143 -21.00 -11.37 13.35
CA THR A 143 -19.92 -12.35 13.44
C THR A 143 -20.48 -13.74 13.13
N HIS A 144 -19.93 -14.38 12.09
CA HIS A 144 -20.13 -15.81 11.92
C HIS A 144 -19.23 -16.54 12.91
N ASP A 145 -19.83 -17.24 13.84
CA ASP A 145 -19.16 -18.26 14.62
C ASP A 145 -18.69 -19.39 13.70
N ALA A 146 -17.57 -20.03 14.02
CA ALA A 146 -16.99 -21.13 13.26
C ALA A 146 -17.98 -22.30 13.08
N ASP A 147 -18.96 -22.44 13.97
CA ASP A 147 -20.02 -23.46 13.93
C ASP A 147 -21.31 -22.97 13.26
N GLY A 148 -21.33 -21.76 12.70
CA GLY A 148 -22.55 -21.19 12.09
C GLY A 148 -23.67 -20.84 13.08
N LYS A 149 -23.42 -20.94 14.39
CA LYS A 149 -24.33 -20.55 15.46
C LYS A 149 -23.97 -19.14 15.92
N ARG A 150 -24.94 -18.24 15.91
CA ARG A 150 -24.79 -16.91 16.51
C ARG A 150 -24.90 -17.05 18.02
N PRO A 151 -23.89 -16.64 18.80
CA PRO A 151 -24.13 -16.35 20.20
C PRO A 151 -25.14 -15.18 20.30
N ALA A 152 -26.19 -15.33 21.07
CA ALA A 152 -27.23 -14.31 21.19
C ALA A 152 -26.75 -12.92 21.65
N ASP A 153 -25.52 -12.82 22.17
CA ASP A 153 -24.95 -11.64 22.81
C ASP A 153 -23.67 -11.09 22.13
N SER A 154 -23.29 -11.57 20.94
CA SER A 154 -22.07 -11.12 20.27
C SER A 154 -22.34 -10.09 19.17
N PHE A 155 -22.88 -8.95 19.55
CA PHE A 155 -22.94 -7.79 18.69
C PHE A 155 -21.66 -6.98 18.87
N ILE A 156 -20.77 -7.00 17.89
CA ILE A 156 -19.67 -6.04 17.84
C ILE A 156 -20.22 -4.82 17.09
N SER A 157 -20.47 -3.75 17.82
CA SER A 157 -20.80 -2.47 17.21
C SER A 157 -19.64 -1.99 16.34
N LEU A 158 -19.87 -1.81 15.06
CA LEU A 158 -18.96 -1.12 14.14
C LEU A 158 -18.95 0.39 14.42
N GLY A 159 -18.89 0.77 15.67
CA GLY A 159 -19.10 2.13 16.17
C GLY A 159 -18.16 3.21 15.65
N GLN A 160 -17.29 2.92 14.68
CA GLN A 160 -16.47 3.92 14.01
C GLN A 160 -16.33 3.60 12.52
N PRO A 161 -16.44 4.63 11.65
CA PRO A 161 -16.11 4.43 10.24
C PRO A 161 -14.72 3.81 10.13
N ARG A 162 -14.59 2.80 9.30
CA ARG A 162 -13.30 2.19 8.98
C ARG A 162 -12.45 3.21 8.21
N ARG A 163 -11.98 4.25 8.90
CA ARG A 163 -11.03 5.22 8.36
C ARG A 163 -9.63 4.63 8.17
N ALA A 164 -9.54 3.33 8.11
CA ALA A 164 -8.32 2.69 7.72
C ALA A 164 -8.06 3.08 6.27
N TRP A 165 -7.18 4.06 6.06
CA TRP A 165 -6.58 4.36 4.75
C TRP A 165 -7.29 5.42 3.88
N MET A 166 -7.80 6.49 4.47
CA MET A 166 -7.74 7.76 3.79
C MET A 166 -6.50 8.54 4.22
#